data_0a83cd18a1d0bc9f4153d309d9a2ac5f
#
_entry.id   0a83cd18a1d0bc9f4153d309d9a2ac5f
#
_cell.length_a   1.000
_cell.length_b   1.000
_cell.length_c   1.000
_cell.angle_alpha   90.00
_cell.angle_beta   90.00
_cell.angle_gamma   90.00
#
_symmetry.space_group_name_H-M   'P 1'
#
loop_
_entity.id
_entity.type
_entity.pdbx_description
1 polymer ?
#
loop_
_entity_poly.entity_id
_entity_poly.type
_entity_poly.pdbx_seq_one_letter_code
_entity_poly.pdbx_strand_id
1 'polypeptide(L)'
;MKRWLALLLIAAVLLASGCTAARQDRLYLYGEFHANDELLQRELALWKGYYEDGMRDLFVELPYFTAQYLNRWMQADNDRILMEVYTDWKGSASYHQNVLDFYRGIKEACPETVFHGRTSATSIIRPATAI
;
A
#
# COMPACT_ATOMS: atom_id res chain seq x y z
N MET A 1 -25.44 47.99 -13.93
CA MET A 1 -24.12 47.33 -14.06
C MET A 1 -23.80 46.41 -12.87
N LYS A 2 -23.90 46.81 -11.61
CA LYS A 2 -23.55 46.01 -10.40
C LYS A 2 -24.34 44.69 -10.28
N ARG A 3 -25.62 44.64 -10.66
CA ARG A 3 -26.45 43.42 -10.59
C ARG A 3 -26.06 42.37 -11.61
N TRP A 4 -25.61 42.74 -12.79
CA TRP A 4 -25.15 41.83 -13.82
C TRP A 4 -23.78 41.22 -13.49
N LEU A 5 -22.92 42.01 -12.85
CA LEU A 5 -21.62 41.52 -12.34
C LEU A 5 -21.79 40.44 -11.24
N ALA A 6 -22.76 40.63 -10.34
CA ALA A 6 -23.09 39.69 -9.29
C ALA A 6 -23.63 38.36 -9.87
N LEU A 7 -24.47 38.42 -10.89
CA LEU A 7 -25.00 37.23 -11.56
C LEU A 7 -23.90 36.46 -12.32
N LEU A 8 -22.95 37.14 -12.95
CA LEU A 8 -21.80 36.51 -13.61
C LEU A 8 -20.86 35.85 -12.61
N LEU A 9 -20.61 36.44 -11.43
CA LEU A 9 -19.81 35.85 -10.37
C LEU A 9 -20.47 34.59 -9.79
N ILE A 10 -21.78 34.60 -9.55
CA ILE A 10 -22.52 33.43 -9.08
C ILE A 10 -22.48 32.30 -10.12
N ALA A 11 -22.68 32.62 -11.41
CA ALA A 11 -22.57 31.63 -12.49
C ALA A 11 -21.15 31.03 -12.59
N ALA A 12 -20.11 31.85 -12.43
CA ALA A 12 -18.72 31.36 -12.44
C ALA A 12 -18.42 30.44 -11.24
N VAL A 13 -18.93 30.75 -10.05
CA VAL A 13 -18.77 29.89 -8.86
C VAL A 13 -19.55 28.59 -9.03
N LEU A 14 -20.75 28.59 -9.60
CA LEU A 14 -21.53 27.38 -9.87
C LEU A 14 -20.86 26.48 -10.93
N LEU A 15 -20.23 27.06 -11.94
CA LEU A 15 -19.49 26.31 -12.95
C LEU A 15 -18.17 25.73 -12.41
N ALA A 16 -17.53 26.40 -11.47
CA ALA A 16 -16.31 25.88 -10.80
C ALA A 16 -16.58 24.74 -9.81
N SER A 17 -17.82 24.61 -9.30
CA SER A 17 -18.21 23.56 -8.34
C SER A 17 -18.57 22.22 -9.00
N GLY A 18 -18.51 22.09 -10.29
CA GLY A 18 -19.13 21.02 -11.07
C GLY A 18 -18.24 19.99 -11.72
N CYS A 19 -17.09 19.58 -11.13
CA CYS A 19 -16.41 18.35 -11.57
C CYS A 19 -15.50 17.77 -10.47
N THR A 20 -16.08 17.33 -9.39
CA THR A 20 -15.46 16.20 -8.70
C THR A 20 -15.88 14.95 -9.48
N ALA A 21 -15.04 14.52 -10.42
CA ALA A 21 -15.18 13.19 -11.01
C ALA A 21 -15.29 12.21 -9.84
N ALA A 22 -16.42 11.52 -9.75
CA ALA A 22 -16.62 10.48 -8.75
C ALA A 22 -15.45 9.50 -8.90
N ARG A 23 -14.56 9.44 -7.89
CA ARG A 23 -13.44 8.52 -7.87
C ARG A 23 -14.07 7.14 -7.87
N GLN A 24 -13.98 6.43 -9.00
CA GLN A 24 -14.46 5.06 -9.06
C GLN A 24 -13.53 4.23 -8.15
N ASP A 25 -14.09 3.68 -7.08
CA ASP A 25 -13.37 2.71 -6.26
C ASP A 25 -13.02 1.51 -7.13
N ARG A 26 -11.74 1.23 -7.26
CA ARG A 26 -11.23 0.13 -8.08
C ARG A 26 -10.49 -0.84 -7.19
N LEU A 27 -10.80 -2.12 -7.34
CA LEU A 27 -10.09 -3.22 -6.69
C LEU A 27 -9.46 -4.10 -7.78
N TYR A 28 -8.14 -4.28 -7.69
CA TYR A 28 -7.40 -5.18 -8.56
C TYR A 28 -6.91 -6.37 -7.74
N LEU A 29 -7.14 -7.58 -8.25
CA LEU A 29 -6.72 -8.83 -7.61
C LEU A 29 -5.75 -9.56 -8.51
N TYR A 30 -4.61 -9.97 -7.94
CA TYR A 30 -3.57 -10.71 -8.64
C TYR A 30 -3.25 -11.99 -7.88
N GLY A 31 -2.95 -13.07 -8.62
CA GLY A 31 -2.39 -14.28 -8.04
C GLY A 31 -0.89 -14.07 -7.81
N GLU A 32 -0.38 -14.59 -6.70
CA GLU A 32 1.03 -14.50 -6.31
C GLU A 32 1.72 -15.87 -6.47
N PHE A 33 2.99 -15.85 -6.90
CA PHE A 33 3.91 -16.98 -6.79
C PHE A 33 5.14 -16.48 -6.03
N HIS A 34 5.26 -16.90 -4.78
CA HIS A 34 6.25 -16.37 -3.83
C HIS A 34 7.69 -16.43 -4.36
N ALA A 35 8.43 -15.35 -4.12
CA ALA A 35 9.86 -15.20 -4.40
C ALA A 35 10.27 -15.47 -5.87
N ASN A 36 9.36 -15.30 -6.82
CA ASN A 36 9.69 -15.33 -8.23
C ASN A 36 10.15 -13.94 -8.70
N ASP A 37 11.40 -13.82 -9.14
CA ASP A 37 12.01 -12.53 -9.54
C ASP A 37 11.22 -11.80 -10.61
N GLU A 38 10.80 -12.49 -11.66
CA GLU A 38 10.08 -11.88 -12.77
C GLU A 38 8.71 -11.37 -12.33
N LEU A 39 8.00 -12.13 -11.50
CA LEU A 39 6.69 -11.71 -10.98
C LEU A 39 6.83 -10.53 -10.02
N LEU A 40 7.77 -10.55 -9.08
CA LEU A 40 8.01 -9.43 -8.17
C LEU A 40 8.37 -8.14 -8.91
N GLN A 41 9.16 -8.22 -9.99
CA GLN A 41 9.46 -7.07 -10.83
C GLN A 41 8.20 -6.54 -11.56
N ARG A 42 7.35 -7.44 -12.07
CA ARG A 42 6.08 -7.07 -12.71
C ARG A 42 5.10 -6.47 -11.71
N GLU A 43 4.99 -7.03 -10.51
CA GLU A 43 4.15 -6.51 -9.43
C GLU A 43 4.59 -5.11 -9.01
N LEU A 44 5.90 -4.88 -8.86
CA LEU A 44 6.43 -3.56 -8.57
C LEU A 44 6.11 -2.56 -9.68
N ALA A 45 6.26 -2.96 -10.94
CA ALA A 45 5.94 -2.11 -12.09
C ALA A 45 4.44 -1.77 -12.16
N LEU A 46 3.56 -2.75 -11.91
CA LEU A 46 2.12 -2.57 -11.84
C LEU A 46 1.74 -1.63 -10.69
N TRP A 47 2.32 -1.85 -9.50
CA TRP A 47 2.04 -0.99 -8.36
C TRP A 47 2.45 0.46 -8.60
N LYS A 48 3.62 0.70 -9.22
CA LYS A 48 4.04 2.05 -9.64
C LYS A 48 3.00 2.72 -10.53
N GLY A 49 2.46 2.02 -11.53
CA GLY A 49 1.40 2.56 -12.39
C GLY A 49 0.14 2.92 -11.61
N TYR A 50 -0.34 2.05 -10.71
CA TYR A 50 -1.49 2.35 -9.87
C TYR A 50 -1.23 3.49 -8.89
N TYR A 51 -0.02 3.58 -8.36
CA TYR A 51 0.39 4.67 -7.48
C TYR A 51 0.39 6.03 -8.22
N GLU A 52 0.85 6.07 -9.47
CA GLU A 52 0.77 7.24 -10.34
C GLU A 52 -0.67 7.64 -10.63
N ASP A 53 -1.58 6.66 -10.77
CA ASP A 53 -3.03 6.87 -10.89
C ASP A 53 -3.70 7.29 -9.57
N GLY A 54 -2.94 7.45 -8.49
CA GLY A 54 -3.39 7.95 -7.19
C GLY A 54 -3.81 6.88 -6.20
N MET A 55 -3.59 5.58 -6.45
CA MET A 55 -3.79 4.52 -5.46
C MET A 55 -2.70 4.59 -4.38
N ARG A 56 -3.10 4.24 -3.15
CA ARG A 56 -2.18 4.22 -1.99
C ARG A 56 -2.28 2.94 -1.17
N ASP A 57 -3.40 2.25 -1.27
CA ASP A 57 -3.72 1.07 -0.47
C ASP A 57 -3.28 -0.20 -1.19
N LEU A 58 -2.26 -0.89 -0.66
CA LEU A 58 -1.74 -2.15 -1.17
C LEU A 58 -2.06 -3.29 -0.20
N PHE A 59 -2.90 -4.21 -0.64
CA PHE A 59 -3.27 -5.40 0.12
C PHE A 59 -2.24 -6.50 -0.14
N VAL A 60 -1.68 -7.05 0.93
CA VAL A 60 -0.62 -8.07 0.88
C VAL A 60 -1.04 -9.33 1.65
N GLU A 61 -0.58 -10.49 1.19
CA GLU A 61 -0.84 -11.77 1.85
C GLU A 61 0.04 -11.97 3.11
N LEU A 62 0.06 -10.97 3.97
CA LEU A 62 0.78 -10.98 5.25
C LEU A 62 -0.20 -10.83 6.42
N PRO A 63 0.18 -11.27 7.63
CA PRO A 63 -0.57 -10.96 8.83
C PRO A 63 -0.76 -9.45 9.02
N TYR A 64 -1.89 -9.05 9.59
CA TYR A 64 -2.20 -7.64 9.86
C TYR A 64 -1.06 -6.90 10.58
N PHE A 65 -0.52 -7.50 11.65
CA PHE A 65 0.57 -6.87 12.43
C PHE A 65 1.84 -6.67 11.59
N THR A 66 2.16 -7.59 10.68
CA THR A 66 3.33 -7.47 9.78
C THR A 66 3.15 -6.27 8.84
N ALA A 67 1.96 -6.09 8.27
CA ALA A 67 1.65 -4.91 7.46
C ALA A 67 1.79 -3.61 8.25
N GLN A 68 1.41 -3.60 9.55
CA GLN A 68 1.60 -2.43 10.42
C GLN A 68 3.09 -2.14 10.66
N TYR A 69 3.94 -3.14 10.80
CA TYR A 69 5.40 -2.95 10.87
C TYR A 69 5.96 -2.38 9.56
N LEU A 70 5.51 -2.88 8.40
CA LEU A 70 5.88 -2.33 7.10
C LEU A 70 5.46 -0.85 6.98
N ASN A 71 4.25 -0.49 7.41
CA ASN A 71 3.79 0.90 7.42
C ASN A 71 4.67 1.81 8.30
N ARG A 72 5.13 1.31 9.44
CA ARG A 72 6.07 2.04 10.30
C ARG A 72 7.44 2.16 9.64
N TRP A 73 7.90 1.11 8.95
CA TRP A 73 9.14 1.15 8.21
C TRP A 73 9.08 2.13 7.02
N MET A 74 7.96 2.25 6.33
CA MET A 74 7.78 3.25 5.26
C MET A 74 8.10 4.66 5.73
N GLN A 75 7.89 4.99 7.01
CA GLN A 75 8.15 6.30 7.62
C GLN A 75 9.54 6.39 8.28
N ALA A 76 10.31 5.32 8.31
CA ALA A 76 11.62 5.28 8.97
C ALA A 76 12.75 5.67 8.01
N ASP A 77 13.82 6.28 8.54
CA ASP A 77 15.01 6.69 7.76
C ASP A 77 15.96 5.51 7.44
N ASN A 78 15.69 4.31 7.97
CA ASN A 78 16.55 3.14 7.80
C ASN A 78 15.74 1.84 7.74
N ASP A 79 16.42 0.74 7.40
CA ASP A 79 15.80 -0.57 7.19
C ASP A 79 15.69 -1.42 8.46
N ARG A 80 15.97 -0.91 9.66
CA ARG A 80 15.98 -1.74 10.86
C ARG A 80 14.66 -2.50 11.06
N ILE A 81 13.52 -1.83 10.94
CA ILE A 81 12.21 -2.45 11.10
C ILE A 81 11.96 -3.48 10.00
N LEU A 82 12.32 -3.19 8.74
CA LEU A 82 12.20 -4.15 7.65
C LEU A 82 13.05 -5.39 7.90
N MET A 83 14.26 -5.24 8.42
CA MET A 83 15.15 -6.36 8.74
C MET A 83 14.64 -7.22 9.90
N GLU A 84 13.98 -6.60 10.90
CA GLU A 84 13.28 -7.33 11.96
C GLU A 84 12.15 -8.19 11.37
N VAL A 85 11.28 -7.60 10.54
CA VAL A 85 10.20 -8.31 9.83
C VAL A 85 10.77 -9.43 8.93
N TYR A 86 11.83 -9.14 8.18
CA TYR A 86 12.48 -10.13 7.32
C TYR A 86 13.02 -11.32 8.12
N THR A 87 13.59 -11.07 9.29
CA THR A 87 14.09 -12.13 10.18
C THR A 87 12.95 -13.05 10.67
N ASP A 88 11.77 -12.48 10.93
CA ASP A 88 10.58 -13.25 11.33
C ASP A 88 10.04 -14.14 10.20
N TRP A 89 10.38 -13.84 8.95
CA TRP A 89 10.01 -14.67 7.79
C TRP A 89 10.91 -15.89 7.60
N LYS A 90 11.95 -16.05 8.41
CA LYS A 90 12.89 -17.19 8.29
C LYS A 90 12.14 -18.53 8.28
N GLY A 91 12.37 -19.31 7.23
CA GLY A 91 11.69 -20.59 7.01
C GLY A 91 10.36 -20.49 6.27
N SER A 92 9.90 -19.29 5.88
CA SER A 92 8.75 -19.08 5.00
C SER A 92 9.18 -18.83 3.55
N ALA A 93 8.22 -18.88 2.63
CA ALA A 93 8.42 -18.55 1.22
C ALA A 93 8.77 -17.07 0.98
N SER A 94 8.58 -16.19 1.96
CA SER A 94 8.91 -14.77 1.88
C SER A 94 10.35 -14.46 2.31
N TYR A 95 11.12 -15.46 2.84
CA TYR A 95 12.50 -15.27 3.28
C TYR A 95 13.48 -15.36 2.11
N HIS A 96 13.40 -14.41 1.18
CA HIS A 96 14.28 -14.32 0.01
C HIS A 96 14.71 -12.87 -0.22
N GLN A 97 15.93 -12.67 -0.72
CA GLN A 97 16.49 -11.35 -0.96
C GLN A 97 15.62 -10.51 -1.92
N ASN A 98 15.09 -11.12 -2.98
CA ASN A 98 14.24 -10.45 -3.96
C ASN A 98 12.93 -9.91 -3.37
N VAL A 99 12.37 -10.57 -2.34
CA VAL A 99 11.21 -10.08 -1.60
C VAL A 99 11.58 -8.83 -0.79
N LEU A 100 12.77 -8.84 -0.16
CA LEU A 100 13.30 -7.67 0.54
C LEU A 100 13.48 -6.48 -0.41
N ASP A 101 14.05 -6.75 -1.59
CA ASP A 101 14.31 -5.75 -2.61
C ASP A 101 13.00 -5.21 -3.23
N PHE A 102 11.97 -6.04 -3.34
CA PHE A 102 10.63 -5.63 -3.75
C PHE A 102 10.04 -4.57 -2.79
N TYR A 103 10.08 -4.81 -1.47
CA TYR A 103 9.59 -3.82 -0.50
C TYR A 103 10.40 -2.53 -0.54
N ARG A 104 11.72 -2.62 -0.67
CA ARG A 104 12.58 -1.44 -0.84
C ARG A 104 12.23 -0.66 -2.10
N GLY A 105 11.97 -1.35 -3.21
CA GLY A 105 11.53 -0.74 -4.45
C GLY A 105 10.19 -0.01 -4.32
N ILE A 106 9.25 -0.53 -3.52
CA ILE A 106 8.00 0.15 -3.19
C ILE A 106 8.29 1.43 -2.39
N LYS A 107 9.09 1.35 -1.34
CA LYS A 107 9.42 2.52 -0.50
C LYS A 107 10.07 3.63 -1.31
N GLU A 108 11.01 3.27 -2.19
CA GLU A 108 11.71 4.23 -3.04
C GLU A 108 10.81 4.91 -4.06
N ALA A 109 9.99 4.11 -4.77
CA ALA A 109 9.19 4.61 -5.87
C ALA A 109 7.78 5.08 -5.48
N CYS A 110 7.23 4.56 -4.38
CA CYS A 110 5.85 4.74 -3.95
C CYS A 110 5.77 5.02 -2.44
N PRO A 111 6.39 6.11 -1.93
CA PRO A 111 6.62 6.33 -0.49
C PRO A 111 5.36 6.50 0.35
N GLU A 112 4.22 6.84 -0.26
CA GLU A 112 2.94 6.99 0.44
C GLU A 112 2.10 5.70 0.45
N THR A 113 2.67 4.56 0.05
CA THR A 113 1.98 3.27 0.08
C THR A 113 1.60 2.90 1.50
N VAL A 114 0.35 2.46 1.67
CA VAL A 114 -0.19 1.90 2.91
C VAL A 114 -0.44 0.42 2.70
N PHE A 115 0.27 -0.42 3.43
CA PHE A 115 0.10 -1.87 3.40
C PHE A 115 -1.07 -2.31 4.26
N HIS A 116 -1.90 -3.19 3.72
CA HIS A 116 -3.01 -3.83 4.40
C HIS A 116 -2.78 -5.35 4.42
N GLY A 117 -2.60 -5.89 5.61
CA GLY A 117 -2.49 -7.33 5.81
C GLY A 117 -3.85 -7.97 6.11
N ARG A 118 -3.94 -9.28 5.92
CA ARG A 118 -5.14 -10.03 6.30
C ARG A 118 -5.20 -10.26 7.80
N THR A 119 -6.40 -10.15 8.37
CA THR A 119 -6.67 -10.57 9.74
C THR A 119 -6.89 -12.08 9.73
N SER A 120 -5.89 -12.86 10.14
CA SER A 120 -6.12 -14.29 10.40
C SER A 120 -6.49 -14.45 11.88
N ALA A 121 -7.70 -14.94 12.14
CA ALA A 121 -8.15 -15.27 13.48
C ALA A 121 -7.32 -16.39 14.14
N THR A 122 -6.47 -17.06 13.38
CA THR A 122 -5.70 -18.23 13.81
C THR A 122 -4.41 -17.87 14.56
N SER A 123 -3.96 -16.63 14.56
CA SER A 123 -2.68 -16.25 15.21
C SER A 123 -2.80 -15.84 16.67
N ILE A 124 -4.00 -15.90 17.29
CA ILE A 124 -4.23 -15.39 18.65
C ILE A 124 -4.09 -16.48 19.73
N ILE A 125 -3.93 -17.76 19.36
CA ILE A 125 -3.77 -18.82 20.37
C ILE A 125 -2.40 -19.47 20.22
N ARG A 126 -1.35 -18.82 20.76
CA ARG A 126 -0.26 -19.58 21.36
C ARG A 126 -0.73 -19.98 22.76
N PRO A 127 -0.90 -21.27 23.05
CA PRO A 127 -1.09 -21.67 24.43
C PRO A 127 0.18 -21.23 25.19
N ALA A 128 0.00 -20.46 26.26
CA ALA A 128 1.07 -20.22 27.21
C ALA A 128 1.57 -21.59 27.67
N THR A 129 2.82 -21.92 27.31
CA THR A 129 3.49 -23.10 27.85
C THR A 129 3.61 -22.86 29.35
N ALA A 130 2.80 -23.58 30.12
CA ALA A 130 2.95 -23.62 31.58
C ALA A 130 4.35 -24.10 31.92
N ILE A 131 5.04 -23.33 32.76
CA ILE A 131 6.27 -23.71 33.48
C ILE A 131 5.88 -24.63 34.60
#